data_90e575312fc5679d0c03ec7e152434f9
#
_entry.id   90e575312fc5679d0c03ec7e152434f9
#
_cell.length_a   1.000
_cell.length_b   1.000
_cell.length_c   1.000
_cell.angle_alpha   90.00
_cell.angle_beta   90.00
_cell.angle_gamma   90.00
#
_symmetry.space_group_name_H-M   'P 1'
#
loop_
_entity.id
_entity.type
_entity.pdbx_description
1 polymer ?
#
loop_
_entity_poly.entity_id
_entity_poly.type
_entity_poly.pdbx_seq_one_letter_code
_entity_poly.pdbx_strand_id
1 'polypeptide(L)'
;MTRSPFTLFSALCHERRLVSLRRGCFSFVLILVSLGADMAVAGSYERALVIHNRVAGVPPSPEVLALMAGYIDGNNGKSVADAVREAMKNDAFYNVTLKNMATPWTNRDQTVFAPLNDYTATVVGLVHDDADFRTILSTDQLYVGKSGLGLPNYDSNSNAHYEAIEAKGLNLKDSLEPKPQSSLNGLPAAATAGVMTSRAAAKAFFIAGTNRAMFRFTLMNHMCRDLEQVHDITRTPDFIRQDVSRSPGGDSRVYLNGCIGCHSGMDPMAKAFAYYDYKFDVATDPDALNGKIEYTAGVVHKKYLQNSATFPYGYVTTNEDWQNYWRAGINSNLGWDSGLPGKGTGAKSMGIELSHSRAFAACQVEKVFKQVCLRKPANADDHAAINQITDKFAENNKYNLKDVFIGAATYCSEGN
;
A
#
# COMPACT_ATOMS: atom_id res chain seq x y z
N MET A 1 35.70 39.70 25.78
CA MET A 1 35.83 39.82 27.25
C MET A 1 35.31 38.53 27.78
N THR A 2 36.08 37.77 28.26
CA THR A 2 36.93 37.22 29.29
C THR A 2 36.49 35.80 29.57
N ARG A 3 37.29 34.83 29.14
CA ARG A 3 38.31 34.04 29.84
C ARG A 3 37.80 32.94 30.77
N SER A 4 38.18 31.76 30.39
CA SER A 4 38.41 30.52 31.17
C SER A 4 39.37 30.79 32.36
N PRO A 5 39.50 29.93 33.41
CA PRO A 5 40.51 28.88 33.29
C PRO A 5 40.29 27.55 34.08
N PHE A 6 40.93 26.52 33.55
CA PHE A 6 41.72 25.42 34.13
C PHE A 6 42.01 25.43 35.63
N THR A 7 41.97 24.25 36.25
CA THR A 7 43.11 23.75 37.08
C THR A 7 43.14 22.22 37.19
N LEU A 8 44.29 21.68 36.85
CA LEU A 8 44.86 20.36 37.23
C LEU A 8 45.11 20.30 38.72
N PHE A 9 45.11 19.08 39.31
CA PHE A 9 46.09 18.71 40.34
C PHE A 9 46.48 17.24 40.22
N SER A 10 47.80 17.04 40.25
CA SER A 10 48.55 15.80 40.07
C SER A 10 49.05 15.26 41.42
N ALA A 11 49.18 13.94 41.45
CA ALA A 11 50.21 13.10 42.09
C ALA A 11 50.61 13.32 43.55
N LEU A 12 50.70 12.20 44.23
CA LEU A 12 51.95 11.82 44.94
C LEU A 12 51.92 10.34 45.39
N CYS A 13 52.94 9.62 44.98
CA CYS A 13 53.43 8.35 45.47
C CYS A 13 53.86 8.40 46.96
N HIS A 14 53.70 7.35 47.72
CA HIS A 14 54.79 6.91 48.64
C HIS A 14 54.74 5.42 48.92
N GLU A 15 55.94 4.86 48.95
CA GLU A 15 56.38 3.47 49.08
C GLU A 15 56.24 2.82 50.47
N ARG A 16 56.38 1.48 50.39
CA ARG A 16 57.01 0.50 51.32
C ARG A 16 56.16 -0.13 52.41
N ARG A 17 55.97 -1.43 52.35
CA ARG A 17 56.86 -2.45 52.98
C ARG A 17 56.38 -3.87 52.68
N LEU A 18 57.35 -4.70 52.28
CA LEU A 18 57.26 -6.14 52.20
C LEU A 18 57.05 -6.78 53.56
N VAL A 19 56.13 -7.76 53.66
CA VAL A 19 56.26 -8.90 54.57
C VAL A 19 55.79 -10.16 53.83
N SER A 20 56.73 -11.10 53.70
CA SER A 20 56.50 -12.45 53.18
C SER A 20 55.69 -13.27 54.17
N LEU A 21 54.79 -14.15 53.72
CA LEU A 21 54.69 -15.55 54.21
C LEU A 21 53.72 -16.41 53.36
N ARG A 22 54.34 -17.48 52.84
CA ARG A 22 53.85 -18.84 52.63
C ARG A 22 52.60 -19.11 51.80
N ARG A 23 52.88 -19.69 50.65
CA ARG A 23 52.27 -20.89 50.01
C ARG A 23 50.93 -21.36 50.57
N GLY A 24 49.91 -21.23 49.74
CA GLY A 24 48.71 -22.01 49.69
C GLY A 24 48.24 -22.04 48.29
N CYS A 25 48.51 -23.14 47.55
CA CYS A 25 47.90 -23.43 46.27
C CYS A 25 46.37 -23.58 46.47
N PHE A 26 45.61 -22.57 46.06
CA PHE A 26 44.20 -22.74 45.73
C PHE A 26 44.05 -22.61 44.25
N SER A 27 43.92 -23.75 43.58
CA SER A 27 43.47 -23.84 42.17
C SER A 27 42.06 -23.33 42.12
N PHE A 28 41.88 -22.09 41.74
CA PHE A 28 40.59 -21.57 41.32
C PHE A 28 40.32 -22.14 39.92
N VAL A 29 39.61 -23.26 39.84
CA VAL A 29 38.96 -23.69 38.59
C VAL A 29 37.90 -22.66 38.28
N LEU A 30 38.22 -21.75 37.35
CA LEU A 30 37.23 -20.87 36.74
C LEU A 30 36.36 -21.78 35.86
N ILE A 31 35.22 -22.22 36.38
CA ILE A 31 34.13 -22.78 35.58
C ILE A 31 33.57 -21.58 34.82
N LEU A 32 34.04 -21.39 33.57
CA LEU A 32 33.32 -20.62 32.55
C LEU A 32 32.03 -21.36 32.30
N VAL A 33 30.97 -21.03 33.00
CA VAL A 33 29.62 -21.30 32.58
C VAL A 33 29.40 -20.36 31.37
N SER A 34 29.65 -20.88 30.19
CA SER A 34 29.14 -20.29 28.97
C SER A 34 27.62 -20.34 29.08
N LEU A 35 27.02 -19.24 29.54
CA LEU A 35 25.62 -18.95 29.29
C LEU A 35 25.52 -18.73 27.78
N GLY A 36 25.44 -19.80 27.03
CA GLY A 36 24.82 -19.80 25.74
C GLY A 36 23.40 -19.28 25.98
N ALA A 37 23.10 -18.08 25.58
CA ALA A 37 21.74 -17.66 25.40
C ALA A 37 21.22 -18.54 24.25
N ASP A 38 20.72 -19.72 24.59
CA ASP A 38 19.84 -20.46 23.72
C ASP A 38 18.70 -19.49 23.44
N MET A 39 18.68 -18.93 22.24
CA MET A 39 17.49 -18.25 21.73
C MET A 39 16.40 -19.32 21.78
N ALA A 40 15.54 -19.25 22.78
CA ALA A 40 14.44 -20.18 22.93
C ALA A 40 13.60 -20.05 21.65
N VAL A 41 13.67 -21.03 20.79
CA VAL A 41 12.77 -21.13 19.64
C VAL A 41 11.38 -21.25 20.22
N ALA A 42 10.50 -20.31 19.90
CA ALA A 42 9.11 -20.35 20.36
C ALA A 42 8.48 -21.70 20.01
N GLY A 43 7.80 -22.33 20.97
CA GLY A 43 7.12 -23.59 20.74
C GLY A 43 6.02 -23.44 19.68
N SER A 44 5.54 -24.55 19.15
CA SER A 44 4.50 -24.56 18.11
C SER A 44 3.21 -23.84 18.53
N TYR A 45 2.86 -23.88 19.81
CA TYR A 45 1.71 -23.15 20.36
C TYR A 45 1.91 -21.63 20.33
N GLU A 46 3.07 -21.14 20.76
CA GLU A 46 3.41 -19.72 20.74
C GLU A 46 3.47 -19.21 19.31
N ARG A 47 4.07 -19.98 18.40
CA ARG A 47 4.10 -19.63 16.97
C ARG A 47 2.70 -19.58 16.38
N ALA A 48 1.84 -20.56 16.68
CA ALA A 48 0.46 -20.60 16.22
C ALA A 48 -0.33 -19.38 16.73
N LEU A 49 -0.18 -19.02 18.00
CA LEU A 49 -0.80 -17.85 18.61
C LEU A 49 -0.35 -16.55 17.92
N VAL A 50 0.95 -16.40 17.68
CA VAL A 50 1.52 -15.23 16.99
C VAL A 50 1.00 -15.14 15.55
N ILE A 51 1.00 -16.25 14.81
CA ILE A 51 0.50 -16.29 13.43
C ILE A 51 -0.98 -15.87 13.41
N HIS A 52 -1.83 -16.49 14.25
CA HIS A 52 -3.26 -16.18 14.24
C HIS A 52 -3.54 -14.72 14.59
N ASN A 53 -2.92 -14.20 15.65
CA ASN A 53 -3.10 -12.82 16.06
C ASN A 53 -2.67 -11.82 15.00
N ARG A 54 -1.61 -12.11 14.25
CA ARG A 54 -1.08 -11.20 13.21
C ARG A 54 -1.84 -11.30 11.89
N VAL A 55 -2.33 -12.50 11.55
CA VAL A 55 -3.05 -12.75 10.29
C VAL A 55 -4.53 -12.44 10.44
N ALA A 56 -5.20 -12.96 11.47
CA ALA A 56 -6.63 -12.71 11.68
C ALA A 56 -6.90 -11.40 12.45
N GLY A 57 -5.91 -10.88 13.21
CA GLY A 57 -6.11 -9.69 14.04
C GLY A 57 -6.82 -9.95 15.38
N VAL A 58 -7.08 -11.22 15.70
CA VAL A 58 -7.76 -11.68 16.92
C VAL A 58 -7.13 -12.98 17.43
N PRO A 59 -7.25 -13.32 18.72
CA PRO A 59 -6.81 -14.61 19.24
C PRO A 59 -7.57 -15.78 18.63
N PRO A 60 -6.92 -16.96 18.45
CA PRO A 60 -7.61 -18.20 18.05
C PRO A 60 -8.44 -18.77 19.20
N SER A 61 -9.44 -19.61 18.89
CA SER A 61 -10.03 -20.51 19.88
C SER A 61 -8.99 -21.58 20.31
N PRO A 62 -9.17 -22.20 21.49
CA PRO A 62 -8.27 -23.28 21.94
C PRO A 62 -8.13 -24.42 20.92
N GLU A 63 -9.22 -24.77 20.22
CA GLU A 63 -9.25 -25.84 19.22
C GLU A 63 -8.45 -25.44 17.97
N VAL A 64 -8.63 -24.21 17.48
CA VAL A 64 -7.88 -23.67 16.33
C VAL A 64 -6.40 -23.55 16.69
N LEU A 65 -6.07 -23.09 17.91
CA LEU A 65 -4.70 -22.99 18.39
C LEU A 65 -4.00 -24.35 18.38
N ALA A 66 -4.65 -25.40 18.95
CA ALA A 66 -4.10 -26.75 18.97
C ALA A 66 -3.95 -27.33 17.55
N LEU A 67 -4.92 -27.08 16.67
CA LEU A 67 -4.85 -27.50 15.26
C LEU A 67 -3.67 -26.85 14.54
N MET A 68 -3.51 -25.55 14.68
CA MET A 68 -2.42 -24.80 14.05
C MET A 68 -1.05 -25.20 14.60
N ALA A 69 -0.94 -25.44 15.92
CA ALA A 69 0.29 -25.95 16.53
C ALA A 69 0.66 -27.32 15.94
N GLY A 70 -0.33 -28.23 15.78
CA GLY A 70 -0.12 -29.50 15.12
C GLY A 70 0.33 -29.39 13.67
N TYR A 71 -0.13 -28.38 12.92
CA TYR A 71 0.35 -28.12 11.55
C TYR A 71 1.81 -27.64 11.57
N ILE A 72 2.19 -26.78 12.51
CA ILE A 72 3.57 -26.29 12.68
C ILE A 72 4.52 -27.46 13.03
N ASP A 73 4.06 -28.44 13.82
CA ASP A 73 4.80 -29.64 14.18
C ASP A 73 4.90 -30.67 13.03
N GLY A 74 4.28 -30.40 11.89
CA GLY A 74 4.32 -31.30 10.72
C GLY A 74 3.32 -32.44 10.78
N ASN A 75 2.35 -32.42 11.69
CA ASN A 75 1.33 -33.46 11.82
C ASN A 75 0.55 -33.60 10.50
N ASN A 76 0.34 -34.87 10.07
CA ASN A 76 -0.35 -35.20 8.81
C ASN A 76 0.27 -34.57 7.55
N GLY A 77 1.58 -34.32 7.55
CA GLY A 77 2.30 -33.72 6.44
C GLY A 77 1.96 -32.22 6.22
N LYS A 78 1.40 -31.57 7.24
CA LYS A 78 1.09 -30.14 7.25
C LYS A 78 2.33 -29.30 7.56
N SER A 79 2.20 -27.99 7.42
CA SER A 79 3.30 -27.03 7.55
C SER A 79 2.85 -25.73 8.20
N VAL A 80 3.79 -24.83 8.47
CA VAL A 80 3.50 -23.46 8.91
C VAL A 80 2.57 -22.74 7.89
N ALA A 81 2.74 -22.99 6.60
CA ALA A 81 1.86 -22.43 5.57
C ALA A 81 0.40 -22.86 5.76
N ASP A 82 0.16 -24.11 6.19
CA ASP A 82 -1.21 -24.59 6.48
C ASP A 82 -1.79 -23.94 7.75
N ALA A 83 -0.95 -23.68 8.75
CA ALA A 83 -1.37 -22.93 9.93
C ALA A 83 -1.78 -21.49 9.55
N VAL A 84 -1.04 -20.82 8.66
CA VAL A 84 -1.43 -19.48 8.14
C VAL A 84 -2.74 -19.54 7.37
N ARG A 85 -2.94 -20.56 6.53
CA ARG A 85 -4.22 -20.75 5.83
C ARG A 85 -5.39 -20.97 6.79
N GLU A 86 -5.15 -21.68 7.88
CA GLU A 86 -6.18 -21.86 8.93
C GLU A 86 -6.55 -20.53 9.57
N ALA A 87 -5.56 -19.70 9.93
CA ALA A 87 -5.81 -18.37 10.49
C ALA A 87 -6.62 -17.46 9.54
N MET A 88 -6.39 -17.55 8.21
CA MET A 88 -7.15 -16.78 7.22
C MET A 88 -8.60 -17.24 7.04
N LYS A 89 -9.01 -18.40 7.58
CA LYS A 89 -10.42 -18.81 7.58
C LYS A 89 -11.25 -18.02 8.58
N ASN A 90 -10.61 -17.44 9.59
CA ASN A 90 -11.29 -16.61 10.58
C ASN A 90 -11.87 -15.35 9.89
N ASP A 91 -13.11 -15.02 10.22
CA ASP A 91 -13.82 -13.87 9.66
C ASP A 91 -13.13 -12.55 9.95
N ALA A 92 -12.39 -12.46 11.05
CA ALA A 92 -11.63 -11.27 11.42
C ALA A 92 -10.47 -10.98 10.44
N PHE A 93 -9.97 -11.98 9.69
CA PHE A 93 -9.04 -11.72 8.60
C PHE A 93 -9.62 -10.73 7.59
N TYR A 94 -10.90 -10.86 7.25
CA TYR A 94 -11.62 -9.97 6.33
C TYR A 94 -12.11 -8.70 7.02
N ASN A 95 -12.73 -8.84 8.20
CA ASN A 95 -13.38 -7.76 8.92
C ASN A 95 -12.41 -6.81 9.64
N VAL A 96 -11.22 -7.29 10.00
CA VAL A 96 -10.21 -6.54 10.74
C VAL A 96 -8.96 -6.34 9.90
N THR A 97 -8.25 -7.42 9.56
CA THR A 97 -6.93 -7.31 8.93
C THR A 97 -7.00 -6.67 7.54
N LEU A 98 -7.78 -7.22 6.62
CA LEU A 98 -7.88 -6.68 5.27
C LEU A 98 -8.56 -5.32 5.24
N LYS A 99 -9.63 -5.13 6.03
CA LYS A 99 -10.31 -3.83 6.14
C LYS A 99 -9.34 -2.75 6.61
N ASN A 100 -8.62 -2.96 7.71
CA ASN A 100 -7.67 -1.98 8.25
C ASN A 100 -6.46 -1.76 7.32
N MET A 101 -6.04 -2.78 6.57
CA MET A 101 -4.97 -2.64 5.58
C MET A 101 -5.40 -1.75 4.40
N ALA A 102 -6.64 -1.91 3.92
CA ALA A 102 -7.14 -1.23 2.73
C ALA A 102 -7.73 0.17 3.01
N THR A 103 -8.34 0.41 4.18
CA THR A 103 -8.99 1.68 4.51
C THR A 103 -8.10 2.91 4.34
N PRO A 104 -6.80 2.91 4.71
CA PRO A 104 -5.90 4.04 4.47
C PRO A 104 -5.75 4.42 2.99
N TRP A 105 -5.96 3.49 2.08
CA TRP A 105 -5.82 3.75 0.64
C TRP A 105 -6.97 4.57 0.06
N THR A 106 -8.04 4.76 0.84
CA THR A 106 -9.29 5.39 0.41
C THR A 106 -9.41 6.86 0.80
N ASN A 107 -8.40 7.40 1.48
CA ASN A 107 -8.43 8.78 1.98
C ASN A 107 -7.04 9.43 1.97
N ARG A 108 -7.02 10.77 1.92
CA ARG A 108 -5.77 11.55 1.82
C ARG A 108 -4.91 11.50 3.07
N ASP A 109 -5.54 11.34 4.23
CA ASP A 109 -4.86 11.29 5.53
C ASP A 109 -4.26 9.91 5.81
N GLN A 110 -4.54 8.94 4.94
CA GLN A 110 -4.11 7.54 5.07
C GLN A 110 -4.44 6.95 6.45
N THR A 111 -5.58 7.33 7.00
CA THR A 111 -6.06 6.86 8.30
C THR A 111 -6.96 5.63 8.16
N VAL A 112 -6.97 4.79 9.21
CA VAL A 112 -7.88 3.64 9.33
C VAL A 112 -9.29 4.04 9.80
N PHE A 113 -9.50 5.30 10.17
CA PHE A 113 -10.77 5.79 10.73
C PHE A 113 -11.77 6.28 9.67
N ALA A 114 -11.63 5.85 8.43
CA ALA A 114 -12.64 6.06 7.40
C ALA A 114 -13.67 4.92 7.41
N PRO A 115 -14.95 5.19 7.09
CA PRO A 115 -15.97 4.16 7.02
C PRO A 115 -15.69 3.16 5.88
N LEU A 116 -16.25 1.95 6.01
CA LEU A 116 -16.28 0.99 4.91
C LEU A 116 -16.87 1.65 3.66
N ASN A 117 -16.28 1.37 2.51
CA ASN A 117 -16.66 1.96 1.24
C ASN A 117 -16.40 0.99 0.08
N ASP A 118 -16.79 1.38 -1.13
CA ASP A 118 -16.66 0.56 -2.34
C ASP A 118 -15.21 0.15 -2.65
N TYR A 119 -14.25 1.00 -2.38
CA TYR A 119 -12.82 0.68 -2.56
C TYR A 119 -12.38 -0.43 -1.59
N THR A 120 -12.58 -0.22 -0.28
CA THR A 120 -12.18 -1.20 0.75
C THR A 120 -12.90 -2.54 0.55
N ALA A 121 -14.23 -2.51 0.28
CA ALA A 121 -15.00 -3.72 0.01
C ALA A 121 -14.46 -4.47 -1.22
N THR A 122 -14.03 -3.75 -2.26
CA THR A 122 -13.46 -4.37 -3.47
C THR A 122 -12.10 -5.02 -3.19
N VAL A 123 -11.23 -4.40 -2.38
CA VAL A 123 -9.99 -5.05 -1.94
C VAL A 123 -10.27 -6.34 -1.19
N VAL A 124 -11.20 -6.30 -0.22
CA VAL A 124 -11.58 -7.47 0.57
C VAL A 124 -12.15 -8.58 -0.32
N GLY A 125 -13.04 -8.23 -1.25
CA GLY A 125 -13.66 -9.18 -2.16
C GLY A 125 -12.69 -9.83 -3.13
N LEU A 126 -11.79 -9.08 -3.75
CA LEU A 126 -10.74 -9.63 -4.63
C LEU A 126 -9.83 -10.63 -3.90
N VAL A 127 -9.49 -10.34 -2.63
CA VAL A 127 -8.70 -11.28 -1.81
C VAL A 127 -9.53 -12.50 -1.44
N HIS A 128 -10.81 -12.32 -1.10
CA HIS A 128 -11.71 -13.44 -0.78
C HIS A 128 -11.79 -14.43 -1.95
N ASP A 129 -11.97 -13.94 -3.16
CA ASP A 129 -12.20 -14.73 -4.38
C ASP A 129 -10.90 -15.26 -5.02
N ASP A 130 -9.75 -15.10 -4.35
CA ASP A 130 -8.44 -15.51 -4.88
C ASP A 130 -8.14 -14.92 -6.27
N ALA A 131 -8.66 -13.73 -6.54
CA ALA A 131 -8.51 -13.07 -7.83
C ALA A 131 -7.06 -12.65 -8.09
N ASP A 132 -6.69 -12.55 -9.38
CA ASP A 132 -5.45 -11.87 -9.76
C ASP A 132 -5.46 -10.42 -9.25
N PHE A 133 -4.66 -10.14 -8.23
CA PHE A 133 -4.70 -8.85 -7.54
C PHE A 133 -4.26 -7.67 -8.43
N ARG A 134 -3.64 -7.91 -9.60
CA ARG A 134 -3.36 -6.85 -10.58
C ARG A 134 -4.63 -6.20 -11.10
N THR A 135 -5.72 -6.96 -11.15
CA THR A 135 -7.03 -6.47 -11.63
C THR A 135 -7.60 -5.34 -10.77
N ILE A 136 -7.08 -5.13 -9.55
CA ILE A 136 -7.50 -4.04 -8.67
C ILE A 136 -7.46 -2.65 -9.33
N LEU A 137 -6.58 -2.44 -10.32
CA LEU A 137 -6.44 -1.18 -11.06
C LEU A 137 -7.10 -1.18 -12.44
N SER A 138 -7.79 -2.26 -12.83
CA SER A 138 -8.32 -2.36 -14.20
C SER A 138 -9.65 -3.10 -14.35
N THR A 139 -10.11 -3.79 -13.31
CA THR A 139 -11.36 -4.56 -13.39
C THR A 139 -12.59 -3.67 -13.55
N ASP A 140 -13.62 -4.20 -14.21
CA ASP A 140 -14.99 -3.63 -14.18
C ASP A 140 -15.80 -4.28 -13.06
N GLN A 141 -15.24 -4.36 -11.85
CA GLN A 141 -15.92 -4.95 -10.71
C GLN A 141 -15.78 -4.07 -9.46
N LEU A 142 -16.88 -3.97 -8.72
CA LEU A 142 -16.92 -3.55 -7.32
C LEU A 142 -17.59 -4.66 -6.50
N TYR A 143 -17.27 -4.74 -5.22
CA TYR A 143 -17.93 -5.64 -4.30
C TYR A 143 -18.96 -4.88 -3.47
N VAL A 144 -20.17 -5.39 -3.47
CA VAL A 144 -21.35 -4.83 -2.77
C VAL A 144 -21.93 -5.87 -1.82
N GLY A 145 -22.74 -5.45 -0.88
CA GLY A 145 -23.47 -6.39 -0.02
C GLY A 145 -24.48 -7.20 -0.82
N LYS A 146 -24.54 -8.51 -0.53
CA LYS A 146 -25.49 -9.45 -1.13
C LYS A 146 -26.94 -9.01 -0.90
N SER A 147 -27.82 -9.41 -1.82
CA SER A 147 -29.26 -9.26 -1.64
C SER A 147 -29.77 -10.03 -0.43
N GLY A 148 -30.87 -9.56 0.17
CA GLY A 148 -31.50 -10.23 1.33
C GLY A 148 -30.91 -9.86 2.69
N LEU A 149 -29.85 -9.06 2.76
CA LEU A 149 -29.22 -8.62 4.02
C LEU A 149 -29.93 -7.40 4.66
N GLY A 150 -31.02 -6.91 4.05
CA GLY A 150 -31.75 -5.74 4.51
C GLY A 150 -30.91 -4.45 4.44
N LEU A 151 -30.03 -4.37 3.46
CA LEU A 151 -29.21 -3.19 3.20
C LEU A 151 -29.96 -2.18 2.31
N PRO A 152 -29.68 -0.88 2.40
CA PRO A 152 -30.04 0.05 1.34
C PRO A 152 -29.47 -0.44 0.01
N ASN A 153 -30.16 -0.17 -1.10
CA ASN A 153 -29.57 -0.42 -2.41
C ASN A 153 -28.28 0.38 -2.57
N TYR A 154 -27.33 -0.17 -3.36
CA TYR A 154 -26.16 0.61 -3.75
C TYR A 154 -26.61 1.88 -4.46
N ASP A 155 -26.03 3.02 -4.07
CA ASP A 155 -26.22 4.33 -4.69
C ASP A 155 -24.86 4.91 -5.06
N SER A 156 -24.66 5.25 -6.32
CA SER A 156 -23.44 5.86 -6.81
C SER A 156 -23.14 7.23 -6.19
N ASN A 157 -24.14 7.89 -5.60
CA ASN A 157 -23.99 9.21 -4.95
C ASN A 157 -23.75 9.11 -3.43
N SER A 158 -23.92 7.94 -2.81
CA SER A 158 -23.91 7.80 -1.37
C SER A 158 -23.08 6.60 -0.90
N ASN A 159 -22.52 6.70 0.32
CA ASN A 159 -21.84 5.58 0.97
C ASN A 159 -22.76 4.76 1.89
N ALA A 160 -24.04 5.10 1.98
CA ALA A 160 -24.98 4.53 2.93
C ALA A 160 -25.10 3.00 2.87
N HIS A 161 -24.91 2.41 1.68
CA HIS A 161 -24.88 0.96 1.50
C HIS A 161 -23.78 0.29 2.34
N TYR A 162 -22.57 0.81 2.28
CA TYR A 162 -21.40 0.26 2.99
C TYR A 162 -21.42 0.60 4.48
N GLU A 163 -21.88 1.80 4.84
CA GLU A 163 -22.09 2.20 6.24
C GLU A 163 -23.11 1.28 6.92
N ALA A 164 -24.15 0.87 6.19
CA ALA A 164 -25.15 -0.09 6.71
C ALA A 164 -24.55 -1.49 6.91
N ILE A 165 -23.63 -1.97 6.05
CA ILE A 165 -22.89 -3.21 6.25
C ILE A 165 -22.11 -3.15 7.57
N GLU A 166 -21.41 -2.05 7.78
CA GLU A 166 -20.59 -1.82 8.97
C GLU A 166 -21.45 -1.68 10.24
N ALA A 167 -22.51 -0.87 10.19
CA ALA A 167 -23.43 -0.65 11.32
C ALA A 167 -24.14 -1.93 11.76
N LYS A 168 -24.41 -2.84 10.84
CA LYS A 168 -24.99 -4.15 11.15
C LYS A 168 -23.95 -5.20 11.61
N GLY A 169 -22.67 -4.88 11.59
CA GLY A 169 -21.60 -5.82 11.93
C GLY A 169 -21.56 -7.04 11.00
N LEU A 170 -21.90 -6.89 9.74
CA LEU A 170 -21.96 -8.01 8.81
C LEU A 170 -20.56 -8.56 8.52
N ASN A 171 -20.48 -9.87 8.39
CA ASN A 171 -19.24 -10.54 8.01
C ASN A 171 -18.90 -10.25 6.53
N LEU A 172 -17.81 -9.52 6.28
CA LEU A 172 -17.41 -9.14 4.92
C LEU A 172 -17.06 -10.35 4.04
N LYS A 173 -16.57 -11.44 4.63
CA LYS A 173 -16.28 -12.68 3.93
C LYS A 173 -17.54 -13.27 3.25
N ASP A 174 -18.66 -13.27 3.97
CA ASP A 174 -19.89 -13.95 3.52
C ASP A 174 -20.90 -12.99 2.90
N SER A 175 -20.78 -11.69 3.18
CA SER A 175 -21.78 -10.67 2.84
C SER A 175 -21.51 -9.94 1.54
N LEU A 176 -20.31 -10.03 0.98
CA LEU A 176 -19.96 -9.32 -0.25
C LEU A 176 -20.14 -10.20 -1.49
N GLU A 177 -20.53 -9.57 -2.60
CA GLU A 177 -20.58 -10.18 -3.93
C GLU A 177 -20.07 -9.21 -5.01
N PRO A 178 -19.41 -9.70 -6.08
CA PRO A 178 -18.97 -8.85 -7.18
C PRO A 178 -20.14 -8.40 -8.06
N LYS A 179 -20.10 -7.15 -8.49
CA LYS A 179 -21.01 -6.59 -9.50
C LYS A 179 -20.22 -5.77 -10.52
N PRO A 180 -20.63 -5.72 -11.79
CA PRO A 180 -20.00 -4.83 -12.77
C PRO A 180 -20.08 -3.39 -12.29
N GLN A 181 -18.92 -2.73 -12.18
CA GLN A 181 -18.82 -1.33 -11.78
C GLN A 181 -19.60 -0.43 -12.74
N SER A 182 -19.52 -0.73 -14.04
CA SER A 182 -20.24 -0.01 -15.10
C SER A 182 -21.77 -0.04 -14.90
N SER A 183 -22.31 -1.14 -14.39
CA SER A 183 -23.74 -1.23 -14.09
C SER A 183 -24.15 -0.52 -12.80
N LEU A 184 -23.22 -0.33 -11.87
CA LEU A 184 -23.47 0.30 -10.58
C LEU A 184 -23.37 1.83 -10.64
N ASN A 185 -22.37 2.38 -11.31
CA ASN A 185 -22.09 3.81 -11.31
C ASN A 185 -22.33 4.50 -12.66
N GLY A 186 -22.70 3.74 -13.69
CA GLY A 186 -23.01 4.27 -15.01
C GLY A 186 -21.80 4.67 -15.87
N LEU A 187 -20.58 4.34 -15.45
CA LEU A 187 -19.41 4.53 -16.29
C LEU A 187 -19.44 3.54 -17.47
N PRO A 188 -18.97 3.92 -18.66
CA PRO A 188 -18.69 2.93 -19.71
C PRO A 188 -17.72 1.86 -19.21
N ALA A 189 -17.92 0.59 -19.53
CA ALA A 189 -17.04 -0.50 -19.10
C ALA A 189 -15.56 -0.29 -19.53
N ALA A 190 -15.32 0.42 -20.62
CA ALA A 190 -13.98 0.80 -21.05
C ALA A 190 -13.34 1.88 -20.15
N ALA A 191 -14.16 2.67 -19.43
CA ALA A 191 -13.72 3.72 -18.53
C ALA A 191 -13.67 3.28 -17.05
N THR A 192 -14.08 2.05 -16.72
CA THR A 192 -13.87 1.51 -15.38
C THR A 192 -12.42 1.08 -15.20
N ALA A 193 -11.84 1.35 -14.04
CA ALA A 193 -10.45 1.06 -13.73
C ALA A 193 -10.28 0.59 -12.27
N GLY A 194 -11.07 -0.41 -11.90
CA GLY A 194 -11.05 -0.98 -10.56
C GLY A 194 -11.29 0.06 -9.48
N VAL A 195 -10.48 0.01 -8.44
CA VAL A 195 -10.62 0.92 -7.29
C VAL A 195 -10.31 2.38 -7.62
N MET A 196 -9.53 2.67 -8.68
CA MET A 196 -9.25 4.04 -9.10
C MET A 196 -10.51 4.79 -9.54
N THR A 197 -11.52 4.07 -10.02
CA THR A 197 -12.80 4.64 -10.46
C THR A 197 -13.94 4.32 -9.49
N SER A 198 -13.62 3.87 -8.28
CA SER A 198 -14.57 3.79 -7.18
C SER A 198 -15.05 5.18 -6.74
N ARG A 199 -16.23 5.25 -6.11
CA ARG A 199 -16.74 6.50 -5.54
C ARG A 199 -15.81 7.05 -4.46
N ALA A 200 -15.30 6.18 -3.59
CA ALA A 200 -14.41 6.58 -2.50
C ALA A 200 -13.11 7.20 -3.03
N ALA A 201 -12.46 6.59 -4.02
CA ALA A 201 -11.26 7.15 -4.64
C ALA A 201 -11.56 8.48 -5.35
N ALA A 202 -12.67 8.56 -6.08
CA ALA A 202 -13.05 9.77 -6.78
C ALA A 202 -13.30 10.94 -5.82
N LYS A 203 -14.03 10.70 -4.72
CA LYS A 203 -14.24 11.68 -3.63
C LYS A 203 -12.90 12.15 -3.05
N ALA A 204 -12.03 11.23 -2.72
CA ALA A 204 -10.77 11.54 -2.07
C ALA A 204 -9.79 12.28 -2.98
N PHE A 205 -9.75 11.95 -4.28
CA PHE A 205 -8.62 12.32 -5.13
C PHE A 205 -8.97 13.19 -6.33
N PHE A 206 -10.25 13.31 -6.73
CA PHE A 206 -10.64 14.22 -7.81
C PHE A 206 -11.13 15.59 -7.37
N ILE A 207 -11.61 15.76 -6.13
CA ILE A 207 -12.19 17.06 -5.69
C ILE A 207 -11.15 18.16 -5.69
N ALA A 208 -10.00 17.95 -5.06
CA ALA A 208 -8.96 18.96 -4.97
C ALA A 208 -7.83 18.69 -5.97
N GLY A 209 -7.36 19.74 -6.61
CA GLY A 209 -6.26 19.69 -7.58
C GLY A 209 -6.74 19.31 -8.98
N THR A 210 -5.83 18.79 -9.78
CA THR A 210 -5.97 18.61 -11.22
C THR A 210 -5.89 17.14 -11.63
N ASN A 211 -6.56 16.25 -10.93
CA ASN A 211 -6.49 14.79 -11.11
C ASN A 211 -5.08 14.17 -10.95
N ARG A 212 -4.05 14.99 -10.73
CA ARG A 212 -2.71 14.52 -10.33
C ARG A 212 -2.74 13.82 -8.98
N ALA A 213 -3.65 14.21 -8.09
CA ALA A 213 -3.82 13.56 -6.81
C ALA A 213 -4.24 12.11 -6.99
N MET A 214 -5.18 11.80 -7.89
CA MET A 214 -5.54 10.41 -8.20
C MET A 214 -4.32 9.60 -8.62
N PHE A 215 -3.51 10.12 -9.53
CA PHE A 215 -2.27 9.46 -9.96
C PHE A 215 -1.29 9.27 -8.79
N ARG A 216 -1.01 10.35 -8.02
CA ARG A 216 -0.09 10.30 -6.87
C ARG A 216 -0.51 9.26 -5.84
N PHE A 217 -1.79 9.27 -5.43
CA PHE A 217 -2.28 8.31 -4.45
C PHE A 217 -2.35 6.89 -4.99
N THR A 218 -2.60 6.69 -6.28
CA THR A 218 -2.46 5.39 -6.93
C THR A 218 -1.02 4.88 -6.82
N LEU A 219 -0.04 5.75 -7.08
CA LEU A 219 1.37 5.43 -6.95
C LEU A 219 1.75 5.06 -5.51
N MET A 220 1.33 5.88 -4.54
CA MET A 220 1.56 5.63 -3.12
C MET A 220 0.91 4.33 -2.64
N ASN A 221 -0.34 4.10 -3.05
CA ASN A 221 -1.14 2.98 -2.58
C ASN A 221 -0.78 1.65 -3.25
N HIS A 222 -0.30 1.66 -4.50
CA HIS A 222 -0.11 0.43 -5.26
C HIS A 222 1.30 0.19 -5.75
N MET A 223 2.17 1.19 -5.69
CA MET A 223 3.59 1.04 -6.01
C MET A 223 4.52 1.42 -4.85
N CYS A 224 3.97 1.82 -3.69
CA CYS A 224 4.70 2.25 -2.50
C CYS A 224 5.75 3.34 -2.82
N ARG A 225 5.40 4.27 -3.71
CA ARG A 225 6.25 5.39 -4.10
C ARG A 225 5.46 6.69 -4.04
N ASP A 226 6.05 7.72 -3.45
CA ASP A 226 5.59 9.09 -3.65
C ASP A 226 6.39 9.75 -4.78
N LEU A 227 5.93 10.88 -5.28
CA LEU A 227 6.53 11.60 -6.41
C LEU A 227 8.00 11.97 -6.18
N GLU A 228 8.39 12.27 -4.94
CA GLU A 228 9.80 12.57 -4.59
C GLU A 228 10.72 11.36 -4.79
N GLN A 229 10.19 10.15 -4.60
CA GLN A 229 10.96 8.91 -4.76
C GLN A 229 11.14 8.48 -6.22
N VAL A 230 10.32 9.03 -7.12
CA VAL A 230 10.40 8.81 -8.57
C VAL A 230 10.83 10.08 -9.32
N HIS A 231 11.42 11.02 -8.59
CA HIS A 231 11.94 12.27 -9.16
C HIS A 231 13.05 11.99 -10.18
N ASP A 232 12.84 12.44 -11.43
CA ASP A 232 13.79 12.26 -12.54
C ASP A 232 13.80 13.48 -13.46
N ILE A 233 14.85 14.30 -13.36
CA ILE A 233 15.04 15.50 -14.17
C ILE A 233 15.52 15.21 -15.60
N THR A 234 15.80 13.94 -15.93
CA THR A 234 16.30 13.56 -17.26
C THR A 234 15.17 13.24 -18.23
N ARG A 235 13.93 13.27 -17.76
CA ARG A 235 12.75 13.04 -18.63
C ARG A 235 12.32 14.32 -19.32
N THR A 236 11.80 14.17 -20.53
CA THR A 236 11.34 15.31 -21.34
C THR A 236 10.11 15.97 -20.71
N PRO A 237 10.10 17.30 -20.51
CA PRO A 237 8.96 18.00 -19.91
C PRO A 237 7.93 18.48 -20.95
N ASP A 238 7.66 17.69 -21.98
CA ASP A 238 6.82 18.08 -23.14
C ASP A 238 5.31 17.98 -22.88
N PHE A 239 4.89 17.29 -21.81
CA PHE A 239 3.48 17.21 -21.39
C PHE A 239 3.16 18.07 -20.16
N ILE A 240 3.95 19.11 -19.90
CA ILE A 240 3.70 20.02 -18.79
C ILE A 240 2.48 20.90 -19.11
N ARG A 241 1.49 20.84 -18.23
CA ARG A 241 0.27 21.62 -18.38
C ARG A 241 0.48 23.09 -18.01
N GLN A 242 -0.39 23.94 -18.52
CA GLN A 242 -0.30 25.40 -18.35
C GLN A 242 -0.38 25.85 -16.89
N ASP A 243 -1.16 25.16 -16.05
CA ASP A 243 -1.28 25.47 -14.64
C ASP A 243 0.03 25.22 -13.86
N VAL A 244 0.86 24.28 -14.30
CA VAL A 244 2.20 24.03 -13.73
C VAL A 244 3.17 25.12 -14.17
N SER A 245 3.13 25.55 -15.42
CA SER A 245 3.98 26.65 -15.93
C SER A 245 3.76 27.96 -15.15
N ARG A 246 2.55 28.18 -14.62
CA ARG A 246 2.23 29.33 -13.78
C ARG A 246 2.73 29.21 -12.36
N SER A 247 2.72 28.03 -11.78
CA SER A 247 3.19 27.76 -10.42
C SER A 247 4.66 27.34 -10.49
N PRO A 248 5.56 28.12 -10.06
CA PRO A 248 5.52 29.24 -9.12
C PRO A 248 5.63 30.62 -9.80
N GLY A 249 4.50 31.15 -10.21
CA GLY A 249 4.42 32.54 -10.69
C GLY A 249 5.03 32.83 -12.06
N GLY A 250 5.25 31.81 -12.91
CA GLY A 250 5.82 31.96 -14.24
C GLY A 250 7.35 32.00 -14.28
N ASP A 251 8.02 31.76 -13.16
CA ASP A 251 9.49 31.65 -13.15
C ASP A 251 9.94 30.25 -13.55
N SER A 252 10.38 30.10 -14.80
CA SER A 252 10.85 28.82 -15.36
C SER A 252 12.04 28.25 -14.59
N ARG A 253 12.87 29.08 -13.92
CA ARG A 253 14.01 28.60 -13.13
C ARG A 253 13.54 27.82 -11.89
N VAL A 254 12.49 28.28 -11.22
CA VAL A 254 11.91 27.59 -10.08
C VAL A 254 11.28 26.26 -10.52
N TYR A 255 10.58 26.25 -11.67
CA TYR A 255 10.06 25.03 -12.24
C TYR A 255 11.17 24.02 -12.58
N LEU A 256 12.20 24.46 -13.31
CA LEU A 256 13.31 23.60 -13.75
C LEU A 256 14.13 23.06 -12.56
N ASN A 257 14.26 23.83 -11.48
CA ASN A 257 15.02 23.40 -10.31
C ASN A 257 14.23 22.56 -9.30
N GLY A 258 12.93 22.75 -9.17
CA GLY A 258 12.14 22.15 -8.09
C GLY A 258 10.99 21.24 -8.53
N CYS A 259 10.42 21.46 -9.70
CA CYS A 259 9.15 20.80 -10.09
C CYS A 259 9.30 19.77 -11.20
N ILE A 260 10.26 19.98 -12.11
CA ILE A 260 10.40 19.19 -13.34
C ILE A 260 10.52 17.69 -13.09
N GLY A 261 11.28 17.30 -12.08
CA GLY A 261 11.60 15.90 -11.83
C GLY A 261 10.37 15.04 -11.46
N CYS A 262 9.36 15.63 -10.83
CA CYS A 262 8.10 14.97 -10.56
C CYS A 262 7.14 15.07 -11.74
N HIS A 263 7.01 16.27 -12.31
CA HIS A 263 6.01 16.56 -13.33
C HIS A 263 6.32 15.91 -14.69
N SER A 264 7.57 15.78 -15.08
CA SER A 264 7.96 15.18 -16.38
C SER A 264 7.53 13.71 -16.51
N GLY A 265 7.41 12.98 -15.41
CA GLY A 265 6.91 11.60 -15.41
C GLY A 265 5.41 11.49 -15.03
N MET A 266 4.97 12.30 -14.06
CA MET A 266 3.59 12.29 -13.58
C MET A 266 2.59 12.79 -14.62
N ASP A 267 2.83 13.98 -15.19
CA ASP A 267 1.84 14.65 -16.05
C ASP A 267 1.47 13.84 -17.30
N PRO A 268 2.41 13.18 -18.00
CA PRO A 268 2.08 12.32 -19.14
C PRO A 268 1.15 11.16 -18.74
N MET A 269 1.32 10.56 -17.57
CA MET A 269 0.47 9.45 -17.09
C MET A 269 -0.84 9.93 -16.48
N ALA A 270 -0.83 11.05 -15.75
CA ALA A 270 -2.05 11.60 -15.12
C ALA A 270 -3.11 12.03 -16.16
N LYS A 271 -2.73 12.22 -17.44
CA LYS A 271 -3.67 12.42 -18.55
C LYS A 271 -4.71 11.31 -18.67
N ALA A 272 -4.40 10.09 -18.23
CA ALA A 272 -5.34 8.98 -18.20
C ALA A 272 -6.65 9.30 -17.45
N PHE A 273 -6.63 10.32 -16.60
CA PHE A 273 -7.79 10.80 -15.85
C PHE A 273 -8.41 12.09 -16.41
N ALA A 274 -8.07 12.49 -17.63
CA ALA A 274 -8.50 13.78 -18.19
C ALA A 274 -10.02 13.93 -18.34
N TYR A 275 -10.75 12.83 -18.49
CA TYR A 275 -12.20 12.81 -18.67
C TYR A 275 -12.99 12.53 -17.40
N TYR A 276 -12.31 12.39 -16.24
CA TYR A 276 -12.93 12.03 -14.97
C TYR A 276 -13.05 13.23 -14.04
N ASP A 277 -14.12 13.22 -13.24
CA ASP A 277 -14.33 14.14 -12.12
C ASP A 277 -15.14 13.48 -11.01
N TYR A 278 -15.24 14.16 -9.86
CA TYR A 278 -16.23 13.86 -8.84
C TYR A 278 -17.26 14.97 -8.80
N LYS A 279 -18.51 14.62 -9.14
CA LYS A 279 -19.62 15.56 -9.23
C LYS A 279 -20.44 15.55 -7.95
N PHE A 280 -20.58 16.71 -7.35
CA PHE A 280 -21.41 16.97 -6.17
C PHE A 280 -21.92 18.39 -6.21
N ASP A 281 -22.92 18.72 -5.40
CA ASP A 281 -23.45 20.07 -5.29
C ASP A 281 -22.75 20.83 -4.17
N VAL A 282 -21.81 21.68 -4.52
CA VAL A 282 -21.03 22.49 -3.55
C VAL A 282 -21.90 23.40 -2.69
N ALA A 283 -23.06 23.83 -3.20
CA ALA A 283 -23.93 24.77 -2.48
C ALA A 283 -24.71 24.08 -1.34
N THR A 284 -25.12 22.84 -1.54
CA THR A 284 -25.92 22.07 -0.59
C THR A 284 -25.14 20.99 0.16
N ASP A 285 -23.97 20.61 -0.35
CA ASP A 285 -23.11 19.55 0.19
C ASP A 285 -21.62 19.97 0.10
N PRO A 286 -21.20 20.97 0.88
CA PRO A 286 -19.82 21.48 0.83
C PRO A 286 -18.75 20.44 1.19
N ASP A 287 -19.11 19.41 1.96
CA ASP A 287 -18.24 18.31 2.35
C ASP A 287 -18.21 17.16 1.34
N ALA A 288 -18.93 17.32 0.22
CA ALA A 288 -19.01 16.33 -0.86
C ALA A 288 -19.40 14.92 -0.38
N LEU A 289 -20.33 14.85 0.58
CA LEU A 289 -20.81 13.58 1.14
C LEU A 289 -21.68 12.81 0.14
N ASN A 290 -22.44 13.55 -0.67
CA ASN A 290 -23.37 13.04 -1.67
C ASN A 290 -22.87 13.45 -3.07
N GLY A 291 -22.17 12.55 -3.72
CA GLY A 291 -21.63 12.79 -5.04
C GLY A 291 -21.09 11.51 -5.66
N LYS A 292 -20.88 11.54 -6.96
CA LYS A 292 -20.47 10.38 -7.75
C LYS A 292 -19.28 10.68 -8.64
N ILE A 293 -18.58 9.63 -9.03
CA ILE A 293 -17.64 9.71 -10.13
C ILE A 293 -18.39 10.01 -11.43
N GLU A 294 -17.85 10.91 -12.24
CA GLU A 294 -18.33 11.24 -13.59
C GLU A 294 -17.23 11.01 -14.60
N TYR A 295 -17.62 10.52 -15.78
CA TYR A 295 -16.74 10.37 -16.94
C TYR A 295 -17.46 10.94 -18.16
N THR A 296 -16.83 11.89 -18.83
CA THR A 296 -17.38 12.53 -20.03
C THR A 296 -16.45 12.30 -21.21
N ALA A 297 -16.76 11.28 -21.99
CA ALA A 297 -15.93 10.87 -23.13
C ALA A 297 -15.68 12.03 -24.11
N GLY A 298 -14.43 12.23 -24.48
CA GLY A 298 -14.00 13.29 -25.42
C GLY A 298 -13.98 14.70 -24.83
N VAL A 299 -14.31 14.88 -23.54
CA VAL A 299 -14.33 16.20 -22.88
C VAL A 299 -13.29 16.24 -21.77
N VAL A 300 -12.22 16.95 -22.01
CA VAL A 300 -11.19 17.20 -20.98
C VAL A 300 -11.77 18.06 -19.88
N HIS A 301 -11.66 17.60 -18.64
CA HIS A 301 -12.17 18.33 -17.49
C HIS A 301 -11.50 19.70 -17.33
N LYS A 302 -12.27 20.71 -16.89
CA LYS A 302 -11.81 22.11 -16.78
C LYS A 302 -10.52 22.29 -15.98
N LYS A 303 -10.24 21.43 -15.01
CA LYS A 303 -8.99 21.44 -14.23
C LYS A 303 -7.74 21.28 -15.09
N TYR A 304 -7.84 20.64 -16.26
CA TYR A 304 -6.73 20.52 -17.21
C TYR A 304 -6.58 21.74 -18.13
N LEU A 305 -7.58 22.60 -18.18
CA LEU A 305 -7.61 23.81 -19.01
C LEU A 305 -7.42 25.10 -18.22
N GLN A 306 -7.22 25.03 -16.90
CA GLN A 306 -7.07 26.22 -16.06
C GLN A 306 -5.87 27.07 -16.52
N ASN A 307 -6.08 28.39 -16.54
CA ASN A 307 -5.06 29.39 -16.78
C ASN A 307 -4.45 29.42 -18.19
N SER A 308 -5.14 28.84 -19.19
CA SER A 308 -4.70 28.91 -20.59
C SER A 308 -4.45 30.35 -21.09
N ALA A 309 -5.21 31.34 -20.57
CA ALA A 309 -5.01 32.74 -20.87
C ALA A 309 -3.74 33.33 -20.23
N THR A 310 -3.29 32.83 -19.11
CA THR A 310 -2.11 33.31 -18.39
C THR A 310 -0.83 32.68 -18.91
N PHE A 311 -0.87 31.41 -19.32
CA PHE A 311 0.29 30.66 -19.83
C PHE A 311 -0.05 29.95 -21.14
N PRO A 312 -0.19 30.69 -22.24
CA PRO A 312 -0.62 30.12 -23.51
C PRO A 312 0.40 29.18 -24.17
N TYR A 313 1.62 29.14 -23.68
CA TYR A 313 2.71 28.33 -24.25
C TYR A 313 2.87 26.95 -23.52
N GLY A 314 2.16 26.72 -22.42
CA GLY A 314 2.16 25.43 -21.75
C GLY A 314 1.37 24.38 -22.54
N TYR A 315 1.67 23.11 -22.30
CA TYR A 315 0.93 22.01 -22.89
C TYR A 315 -0.55 22.02 -22.45
N VAL A 316 -1.45 21.91 -23.39
CA VAL A 316 -2.88 21.77 -23.15
C VAL A 316 -3.28 20.33 -23.35
N THR A 317 -3.86 19.69 -22.34
CA THR A 317 -4.40 18.34 -22.45
C THR A 317 -5.64 18.35 -23.36
N THR A 318 -5.62 17.56 -24.42
CA THR A 318 -6.72 17.48 -25.41
C THR A 318 -7.48 16.17 -25.38
N ASN A 319 -6.90 15.13 -24.75
CA ASN A 319 -7.46 13.80 -24.65
C ASN A 319 -6.90 13.07 -23.42
N GLU A 320 -7.31 11.81 -23.19
CA GLU A 320 -6.83 10.96 -22.11
C GLU A 320 -5.72 9.96 -22.54
N ASP A 321 -5.04 10.22 -23.65
CA ASP A 321 -3.90 9.43 -24.07
C ASP A 321 -2.72 9.69 -23.13
N TRP A 322 -2.21 8.64 -22.54
CA TRP A 322 -1.11 8.70 -21.57
C TRP A 322 0.15 8.02 -22.10
N GLN A 323 1.30 8.38 -21.52
CA GLN A 323 2.60 7.78 -21.84
C GLN A 323 3.45 7.65 -20.55
N ASN A 324 4.14 6.51 -20.40
CA ASN A 324 5.01 6.22 -19.28
C ASN A 324 6.48 6.55 -19.63
N TYR A 325 6.94 7.73 -19.28
CA TYR A 325 8.34 8.14 -19.46
C TYR A 325 9.29 7.48 -18.45
N TRP A 326 8.78 6.89 -17.38
CA TRP A 326 9.58 6.17 -16.39
C TRP A 326 10.05 4.78 -16.85
N ARG A 327 9.67 4.35 -18.05
CA ARG A 327 10.28 3.15 -18.67
C ARG A 327 11.75 3.35 -19.03
N ALA A 328 12.23 4.58 -19.00
CA ALA A 328 13.64 4.94 -19.20
C ALA A 328 14.13 5.78 -18.03
N GLY A 329 15.47 5.96 -17.91
CA GLY A 329 16.10 6.66 -16.80
C GLY A 329 16.13 5.85 -15.51
N ILE A 330 16.22 6.54 -14.39
CA ILE A 330 16.36 5.89 -13.07
C ILE A 330 15.13 5.07 -12.68
N ASN A 331 13.95 5.46 -13.16
CA ASN A 331 12.70 4.76 -12.84
C ASN A 331 12.43 3.52 -13.70
N SER A 332 13.33 3.16 -14.63
CA SER A 332 13.28 1.86 -15.29
C SER A 332 13.43 0.69 -14.31
N ASN A 333 14.07 0.93 -13.16
CA ASN A 333 14.23 -0.04 -12.07
C ASN A 333 12.91 -0.41 -11.37
N LEU A 334 11.80 0.29 -11.63
CA LEU A 334 10.47 -0.12 -11.18
C LEU A 334 9.99 -1.43 -11.84
N GLY A 335 10.71 -1.91 -12.86
CA GLY A 335 10.50 -3.20 -13.47
C GLY A 335 9.21 -3.27 -14.28
N TRP A 336 9.11 -2.40 -15.29
CA TRP A 336 7.99 -2.32 -16.23
C TRP A 336 7.92 -3.56 -17.12
N ASP A 337 6.72 -4.09 -17.34
CA ASP A 337 6.51 -5.22 -18.24
C ASP A 337 6.84 -4.84 -19.70
N SER A 338 7.83 -5.51 -20.29
CA SER A 338 8.25 -5.28 -21.66
C SER A 338 7.21 -5.72 -22.71
N GLY A 339 6.23 -6.54 -22.32
CA GLY A 339 5.10 -6.94 -23.17
C GLY A 339 4.05 -5.85 -23.34
N LEU A 340 4.10 -4.78 -22.52
CA LEU A 340 3.18 -3.66 -22.60
C LEU A 340 3.81 -2.47 -23.32
N PRO A 341 3.01 -1.67 -24.05
CA PRO A 341 3.53 -0.60 -24.92
C PRO A 341 4.04 0.63 -24.15
N GLY A 342 3.81 0.75 -22.85
CA GLY A 342 4.16 1.93 -22.04
C GLY A 342 3.36 3.20 -22.39
N LYS A 343 2.24 3.05 -23.10
CA LYS A 343 1.32 4.12 -23.51
C LYS A 343 -0.07 3.53 -23.76
N GLY A 344 -1.08 4.35 -23.68
CA GLY A 344 -2.46 3.92 -23.93
C GLY A 344 -3.45 5.06 -23.77
N THR A 345 -4.73 4.72 -23.67
CA THR A 345 -5.84 5.66 -23.52
C THR A 345 -6.66 5.29 -22.29
N GLY A 346 -6.93 6.26 -21.42
CA GLY A 346 -7.77 6.14 -20.24
C GLY A 346 -7.17 5.40 -19.06
N ALA A 347 -7.87 5.48 -17.94
CA ALA A 347 -7.41 4.98 -16.63
C ALA A 347 -7.21 3.47 -16.60
N LYS A 348 -8.07 2.69 -17.27
CA LYS A 348 -7.97 1.22 -17.31
C LYS A 348 -6.63 0.75 -17.86
N SER A 349 -6.22 1.26 -19.02
CA SER A 349 -4.97 0.85 -19.66
C SER A 349 -3.75 1.30 -18.83
N MET A 350 -3.82 2.47 -18.18
CA MET A 350 -2.78 2.93 -17.27
C MET A 350 -2.72 2.03 -16.01
N GLY A 351 -3.85 1.63 -15.47
CA GLY A 351 -3.91 0.68 -14.37
C GLY A 351 -3.24 -0.66 -14.68
N ILE A 352 -3.41 -1.17 -15.91
CA ILE A 352 -2.72 -2.37 -16.40
C ILE A 352 -1.21 -2.13 -16.42
N GLU A 353 -0.75 -1.01 -16.97
CA GLU A 353 0.68 -0.65 -17.00
C GLU A 353 1.30 -0.65 -15.60
N LEU A 354 0.64 0.01 -14.64
CA LEU A 354 1.14 0.11 -13.27
C LEU A 354 1.14 -1.26 -12.57
N SER A 355 0.06 -2.03 -12.69
CA SER A 355 -0.12 -3.29 -11.97
C SER A 355 0.74 -4.43 -12.49
N HIS A 356 1.27 -4.33 -13.70
CA HIS A 356 2.20 -5.30 -14.28
C HIS A 356 3.67 -4.97 -14.00
N SER A 357 3.96 -3.91 -13.24
CA SER A 357 5.33 -3.60 -12.83
C SER A 357 5.78 -4.47 -11.64
N ARG A 358 7.09 -4.75 -11.55
CA ARG A 358 7.66 -5.39 -10.35
C ARG A 358 7.43 -4.55 -9.10
N ALA A 359 7.45 -3.22 -9.23
CA ALA A 359 7.18 -2.30 -8.11
C ALA A 359 5.78 -2.47 -7.53
N PHE A 360 4.76 -2.76 -8.36
CA PHE A 360 3.43 -3.11 -7.86
C PHE A 360 3.48 -4.38 -6.99
N ALA A 361 4.06 -5.45 -7.49
CA ALA A 361 4.16 -6.71 -6.76
C ALA A 361 4.91 -6.54 -5.43
N ALA A 362 6.07 -5.90 -5.46
CA ALA A 362 6.88 -5.63 -4.27
C ALA A 362 6.14 -4.76 -3.24
N CYS A 363 5.35 -3.78 -3.70
CA CYS A 363 4.55 -2.93 -2.82
C CYS A 363 3.48 -3.71 -2.08
N GLN A 364 2.76 -4.63 -2.74
CA GLN A 364 1.76 -5.45 -2.06
C GLN A 364 2.42 -6.34 -1.01
N VAL A 365 3.57 -6.94 -1.34
CA VAL A 365 4.35 -7.75 -0.39
C VAL A 365 4.83 -6.92 0.81
N GLU A 366 5.37 -5.73 0.58
CA GLU A 366 5.83 -4.85 1.66
C GLU A 366 4.68 -4.43 2.59
N LYS A 367 3.49 -4.18 2.05
CA LYS A 367 2.30 -3.84 2.84
C LYS A 367 1.85 -4.99 3.73
N VAL A 368 1.77 -6.20 3.17
CA VAL A 368 1.44 -7.40 3.94
C VAL A 368 2.53 -7.70 4.97
N PHE A 369 3.81 -7.55 4.61
CA PHE A 369 4.90 -7.69 5.56
C PHE A 369 4.72 -6.76 6.77
N LYS A 370 4.46 -5.46 6.54
CA LYS A 370 4.22 -4.50 7.63
C LYS A 370 3.01 -4.88 8.48
N GLN A 371 1.96 -5.39 7.86
CA GLN A 371 0.74 -5.82 8.55
C GLN A 371 0.98 -7.04 9.45
N VAL A 372 1.72 -8.03 8.97
CA VAL A 372 1.92 -9.32 9.65
C VAL A 372 3.12 -9.28 10.59
N CYS A 373 4.23 -8.64 10.18
CA CYS A 373 5.43 -8.55 11.02
C CYS A 373 5.36 -7.42 12.05
N LEU A 374 4.35 -6.52 11.93
CA LEU A 374 4.13 -5.35 12.80
C LEU A 374 5.33 -4.38 12.84
N ARG A 375 6.16 -4.41 11.81
CA ARG A 375 7.33 -3.54 11.64
C ARG A 375 7.65 -3.31 10.17
N LYS A 376 8.41 -2.27 9.89
CA LYS A 376 9.00 -2.08 8.55
C LYS A 376 10.17 -3.05 8.35
N PRO A 377 10.53 -3.38 7.09
CA PRO A 377 11.78 -4.06 6.78
C PRO A 377 12.95 -3.28 7.34
N ALA A 378 13.90 -3.95 8.03
CA ALA A 378 14.96 -3.27 8.76
C ALA A 378 16.38 -3.80 8.46
N ASN A 379 16.50 -4.97 7.87
CA ASN A 379 17.78 -5.63 7.60
C ASN A 379 17.81 -6.32 6.24
N ALA A 380 18.96 -6.88 5.87
CA ALA A 380 19.14 -7.58 4.60
C ALA A 380 18.24 -8.80 4.45
N ASP A 381 17.97 -9.52 5.54
CA ASP A 381 17.15 -10.74 5.53
C ASP A 381 15.68 -10.39 5.26
N ASP A 382 15.17 -9.30 5.85
CA ASP A 382 13.83 -8.79 5.54
C ASP A 382 13.68 -8.45 4.06
N HIS A 383 14.66 -7.76 3.50
CA HIS A 383 14.64 -7.39 2.08
C HIS A 383 14.76 -8.63 1.17
N ALA A 384 15.57 -9.61 1.57
CA ALA A 384 15.67 -10.88 0.84
C ALA A 384 14.35 -11.66 0.88
N ALA A 385 13.70 -11.73 2.05
CA ALA A 385 12.40 -12.37 2.20
C ALA A 385 11.32 -11.68 1.35
N ILE A 386 11.26 -10.33 1.38
CA ILE A 386 10.33 -9.56 0.54
C ILE A 386 10.57 -9.86 -0.94
N ASN A 387 11.83 -9.90 -1.39
CA ASN A 387 12.13 -10.23 -2.79
C ASN A 387 11.68 -11.64 -3.16
N GLN A 388 11.94 -12.64 -2.32
CA GLN A 388 11.51 -14.02 -2.55
C GLN A 388 9.98 -14.16 -2.60
N ILE A 389 9.28 -13.49 -1.67
CA ILE A 389 7.80 -13.49 -1.66
C ILE A 389 7.27 -12.76 -2.89
N THR A 390 7.92 -11.66 -3.33
CA THR A 390 7.55 -10.94 -4.55
C THR A 390 7.68 -11.82 -5.79
N ASP A 391 8.77 -12.58 -5.90
CA ASP A 391 9.00 -13.48 -7.03
C ASP A 391 7.94 -14.60 -7.05
N LYS A 392 7.62 -15.18 -5.89
CA LYS A 392 6.55 -16.19 -5.77
C LYS A 392 5.15 -15.60 -6.07
N PHE A 393 4.87 -14.38 -5.63
CA PHE A 393 3.61 -13.69 -5.89
C PHE A 393 3.39 -13.47 -7.38
N ALA A 394 4.46 -13.13 -8.12
CA ALA A 394 4.43 -12.97 -9.57
C ALA A 394 4.53 -14.30 -10.35
N GLU A 395 4.87 -15.41 -9.67
CA GLU A 395 5.08 -16.71 -10.30
C GLU A 395 3.81 -17.23 -10.95
N ASN A 396 3.94 -17.71 -12.18
CA ASN A 396 2.83 -18.24 -12.98
C ASN A 396 1.67 -17.24 -13.18
N ASN A 397 1.90 -15.94 -13.05
CA ASN A 397 0.90 -14.88 -13.20
C ASN A 397 -0.33 -15.03 -12.28
N LYS A 398 -0.19 -15.64 -11.11
CA LYS A 398 -1.33 -15.87 -10.21
C LYS A 398 -1.71 -14.64 -9.40
N TYR A 399 -0.71 -13.92 -8.90
CA TYR A 399 -0.88 -12.71 -8.06
C TYR A 399 -1.94 -12.86 -6.96
N ASN A 400 -1.97 -14.03 -6.30
CA ASN A 400 -2.88 -14.28 -5.19
C ASN A 400 -2.34 -13.65 -3.90
N LEU A 401 -3.07 -12.66 -3.36
CA LEU A 401 -2.60 -11.92 -2.18
C LEU A 401 -2.56 -12.79 -0.91
N LYS A 402 -3.36 -13.84 -0.79
CA LYS A 402 -3.29 -14.78 0.33
C LYS A 402 -1.93 -15.49 0.39
N ASP A 403 -1.31 -15.79 -0.76
CA ASP A 403 0.03 -16.40 -0.80
C ASP A 403 1.09 -15.45 -0.24
N VAL A 404 0.91 -14.13 -0.39
CA VAL A 404 1.78 -13.13 0.24
C VAL A 404 1.64 -13.15 1.77
N PHE A 405 0.41 -13.27 2.29
CA PHE A 405 0.17 -13.45 3.73
C PHE A 405 0.84 -14.73 4.25
N ILE A 406 0.77 -15.84 3.50
CA ILE A 406 1.45 -17.08 3.85
C ILE A 406 2.96 -16.88 3.94
N GLY A 407 3.57 -16.29 2.92
CA GLY A 407 5.00 -16.04 2.89
C GLY A 407 5.48 -15.14 4.04
N ALA A 408 4.81 -14.01 4.24
CA ALA A 408 5.16 -13.05 5.27
C ALA A 408 4.96 -13.61 6.69
N ALA A 409 3.83 -14.31 6.96
CA ALA A 409 3.56 -14.88 8.27
C ALA A 409 4.52 -16.04 8.61
N THR A 410 4.87 -16.86 7.62
CA THR A 410 5.88 -17.90 7.79
C THR A 410 7.20 -17.29 8.22
N TYR A 411 7.71 -16.32 7.45
CA TYR A 411 8.97 -15.62 7.75
C TYR A 411 8.97 -15.00 9.15
N CYS A 412 7.94 -14.21 9.47
CA CYS A 412 7.90 -13.47 10.75
C CYS A 412 7.59 -14.34 11.96
N SER A 413 7.12 -15.57 11.79
CA SER A 413 6.89 -16.51 12.89
C SER A 413 8.16 -17.27 13.32
N GLU A 414 9.24 -17.17 12.57
CA GLU A 414 10.52 -17.83 12.86
C GLU A 414 11.43 -17.00 13.79
N GLY A 415 10.92 -15.87 14.32
CA GLY A 415 11.68 -15.02 15.24
C GLY A 415 12.58 -13.99 14.57
N ASN A 416 12.41 -13.80 13.24
CA ASN A 416 13.12 -12.83 12.43
C ASN A 416 12.48 -11.42 12.53
#